data_97dd3cf6f0635bc3b9bdd02340273ed4
#
_entry.id   97dd3cf6f0635bc3b9bdd02340273ed4
#
_cell.length_a   1.000
_cell.length_b   1.000
_cell.length_c   1.000
_cell.angle_alpha   90.00
_cell.angle_beta   90.00
_cell.angle_gamma   90.00
#
_symmetry.space_group_name_H-M   'P 1'
#
loop_
_entity.id
_entity.type
_entity.pdbx_description
1 polymer ?
#
loop_
_entity_poly.entity_id
_entity_poly.type
_entity_poly.pdbx_seq_one_letter_code
_entity_poly.pdbx_strand_id
1 'polypeptide(L)' 'MPHFVIMGAGRVGVMLARTLEASGHTVAVIDQDIRAFQPLRKNFGGKLVTGVGFDKETL' A
#
# COMPACT_ATOMS: atom_id res chain seq x y z
N MET A 1 -13.00 -0.69 -12.78
CA MET A 1 -11.67 -0.16 -12.50
C MET A 1 -10.83 -1.16 -11.78
N PRO A 2 -9.60 -1.39 -12.23
CA PRO A 2 -8.76 -2.34 -11.53
C PRO A 2 -8.43 -1.87 -10.11
N HIS A 3 -8.32 -2.83 -9.26
CA HIS A 3 -7.95 -2.58 -7.88
C HIS A 3 -6.71 -3.40 -7.59
N PHE A 4 -5.68 -2.73 -7.07
CA PHE A 4 -4.40 -3.38 -6.82
C PHE A 4 -4.11 -3.41 -5.33
N VAL A 5 -3.56 -4.51 -4.89
CA VAL A 5 -3.09 -4.63 -3.51
C VAL A 5 -1.60 -4.90 -3.56
N ILE A 6 -0.84 -4.06 -2.88
CA ILE A 6 0.61 -4.17 -2.87
C ILE A 6 1.03 -4.62 -1.48
N MET A 7 1.75 -5.72 -1.43
CA MET A 7 2.25 -6.26 -0.18
C MET A 7 3.67 -5.77 0.02
N GLY A 8 3.81 -4.85 0.93
CA GLY A 8 5.11 -4.27 1.23
C GLY A 8 5.28 -2.89 0.63
N ALA A 9 5.70 -1.95 1.47
CA ALA A 9 5.86 -0.56 1.06
C ALA A 9 7.34 -0.19 0.95
N GLY A 10 8.16 -1.09 0.43
CA GLY A 10 9.54 -0.78 0.12
C GLY A 10 9.63 0.16 -1.08
N ARG A 11 10.86 0.44 -1.53
CA ARG A 11 11.04 1.36 -2.62
C ARG A 11 10.21 1.03 -3.85
N VAL A 12 10.26 -0.25 -4.23
CA VAL A 12 9.54 -0.68 -5.42
C VAL A 12 8.04 -0.59 -5.17
N GLY A 13 7.60 -0.99 -3.99
CA GLY A 13 6.19 -0.92 -3.66
C GLY A 13 5.64 0.49 -3.68
N VAL A 14 6.42 1.44 -3.16
CA VAL A 14 6.03 2.84 -3.16
C VAL A 14 5.92 3.37 -4.58
N MET A 15 6.92 3.09 -5.40
CA MET A 15 6.90 3.55 -6.78
C MET A 15 5.72 2.98 -7.54
N LEU A 16 5.48 1.70 -7.35
CA LEU A 16 4.39 1.03 -8.04
C LEU A 16 3.05 1.60 -7.59
N ALA A 17 2.89 1.81 -6.29
CA ALA A 17 1.65 2.36 -5.76
C ALA A 17 1.36 3.73 -6.35
N ARG A 18 2.37 4.59 -6.40
CA ARG A 18 2.19 5.92 -6.95
C ARG A 18 1.87 5.88 -8.43
N THR A 19 2.53 5.00 -9.16
CA THR A 19 2.31 4.87 -10.59
C THR A 19 0.88 4.41 -10.87
N LEU A 20 0.44 3.41 -10.14
CA LEU A 20 -0.91 2.88 -10.35
C LEU A 20 -1.98 3.88 -9.97
N GLU A 21 -1.76 4.57 -8.86
CA GLU A 21 -2.72 5.54 -8.40
C GLU A 21 -2.81 6.73 -9.37
N ALA A 22 -1.68 7.14 -9.88
CA ALA A 22 -1.64 8.24 -10.84
C ALA A 22 -2.34 7.86 -12.15
N SER A 23 -2.41 6.58 -12.45
CA SER A 23 -3.09 6.09 -13.64
C SER A 23 -4.60 5.91 -13.43
N GLY A 24 -5.09 6.28 -12.27
CA GLY A 24 -6.52 6.22 -12.00
C GLY A 24 -7.00 4.91 -11.39
N HIS A 25 -6.07 4.06 -10.98
CA HIS A 25 -6.44 2.80 -10.34
C HIS A 25 -6.59 2.99 -8.84
N THR A 26 -7.37 2.13 -8.23
CA THR A 26 -7.42 2.09 -6.77
C THR A 26 -6.31 1.18 -6.27
N VAL A 27 -5.64 1.61 -5.22
CA VAL A 27 -4.47 0.90 -4.71
C VAL A 27 -4.55 0.81 -3.20
N ALA A 28 -4.27 -0.35 -2.67
CA ALA A 28 -4.11 -0.55 -1.23
C ALA A 28 -2.71 -1.09 -0.98
N VAL A 29 -2.00 -0.50 -0.04
CA VAL A 29 -0.64 -0.94 0.30
C VAL A 29 -0.66 -1.47 1.71
N ILE A 30 -0.13 -2.65 1.89
CA ILE A 30 -0.10 -3.34 3.17
C ILE A 30 1.34 -3.55 3.59
N ASP A 31 1.67 -3.14 4.81
CA ASP A 31 3.00 -3.34 5.36
C ASP A 31 2.92 -3.48 6.86
N GLN A 32 3.83 -4.25 7.42
CA GLN A 32 3.87 -4.43 8.86
C GLN A 32 4.45 -3.22 9.58
N ASP A 33 5.23 -2.43 8.90
CA ASP A 33 5.92 -1.29 9.49
C ASP A 33 5.27 0.00 9.02
N ILE A 34 4.62 0.68 9.94
CA ILE A 34 3.92 1.92 9.59
C ILE A 34 4.89 2.97 9.07
N ARG A 35 6.16 2.89 9.45
CA ARG A 35 7.14 3.87 8.97
C ARG A 35 7.42 3.71 7.48
N ALA A 36 7.19 2.53 6.95
CA ALA A 36 7.38 2.31 5.52
C ALA A 36 6.40 3.12 4.69
N PHE A 37 5.31 3.58 5.29
CA PHE A 37 4.32 4.37 4.58
C PHE A 37 4.68 5.85 4.49
N GLN A 38 5.74 6.29 5.15
CA GLN A 38 6.05 7.72 5.17
C GLN A 38 6.14 8.33 3.78
N PRO A 39 6.81 7.68 2.82
CA PRO A 39 6.87 8.27 1.48
C PRO A 39 5.51 8.39 0.81
N LEU A 40 4.53 7.63 1.27
CA LEU A 40 3.21 7.63 0.67
C LEU A 40 2.23 8.52 1.41
N ARG A 41 2.59 9.05 2.56
CA ARG A 41 1.64 9.82 3.35
C ARG A 41 1.20 11.10 2.68
N LYS A 42 2.06 11.63 1.81
CA LYS A 42 1.73 12.84 1.08
C LYS A 42 1.34 12.48 -0.33
N ASN A 43 0.28 13.05 -0.81
CA ASN A 43 -0.12 12.97 -2.22
C ASN A 43 -0.45 11.55 -2.67
N PHE A 44 -0.87 10.70 -1.75
CA PHE A 44 -1.28 9.36 -2.13
C PHE A 44 -2.73 9.16 -1.76
N GLY A 45 -3.57 8.94 -2.76
CA GLY A 45 -4.99 8.76 -2.54
C GLY A 45 -5.41 7.34 -2.26
N GLY A 46 -4.47 6.40 -2.22
CA GLY A 46 -4.80 5.02 -1.96
C GLY A 46 -4.96 4.73 -0.47
N LYS A 47 -5.12 3.46 -0.16
CA LYS A 47 -5.32 3.02 1.20
C LYS A 47 -4.03 2.45 1.77
N LEU A 48 -3.75 2.77 3.01
CA LEU A 48 -2.56 2.25 3.70
C LEU A 48 -3.04 1.41 4.88
N VAL A 49 -2.60 0.16 4.91
CA VAL A 49 -3.02 -0.79 5.93
C VAL A 49 -1.79 -1.40 6.57
N THR A 50 -1.72 -1.35 7.89
CA THR A 50 -0.64 -2.06 8.58
C THR A 50 -0.98 -3.55 8.57
N GLY A 51 0.05 -4.36 8.43
CA GLY A 51 -0.10 -5.74 8.08
C GLY A 51 -0.53 -6.70 9.15
N VAL A 52 -1.17 -6.20 10.17
CA VAL A 52 -1.61 -7.07 11.24
C VAL A 52 -2.68 -8.04 10.77
N GLY A 53 -3.40 -7.64 9.76
CA GLY A 53 -4.57 -8.38 9.33
C GLY A 53 -4.31 -9.75 8.78
N PHE A 54 -3.07 -10.03 8.40
CA PHE A 54 -2.81 -11.38 7.92
C PHE A 54 -2.03 -12.21 8.90
N ASP A 55 -2.08 -11.85 10.12
CA ASP A 55 -1.62 -12.75 11.14
C ASP A 55 -2.45 -14.01 11.07
N LYS A 56 -1.79 -15.14 11.02
CA LYS A 56 -2.51 -16.39 10.88
C LYS A 56 -3.44 -16.67 12.03
N GLU A 57 -3.24 -16.01 13.13
CA GLU A 57 -4.13 -16.22 14.25
C GLU A 57 -5.53 -15.70 14.01
N THR A 58 -5.66 -14.81 13.08
CA THR A 58 -6.97 -14.31 12.75
C THR A 58 -7.70 -15.22 11.80
N LEU A 59 -7.01 -16.19 11.31
CA LEU A 59 -7.62 -17.14 10.40
C LEU A 59 -8.23 -18.31 11.18
#